data_e40f8bddee08a510a2e76eb286513fea
#
_entry.id   e40f8bddee08a510a2e76eb286513fea
#
_cell.length_a   1.000
_cell.length_b   1.000
_cell.length_c   1.000
_cell.angle_alpha   90.00
_cell.angle_beta   90.00
_cell.angle_gamma   90.00
#
_symmetry.space_group_name_H-M   'P 1'
#
loop_
_entity.id
_entity.type
_entity.pdbx_description
1 polymer ?
#
loop_
_entity_poly.entity_id
_entity_poly.type
_entity_poly.pdbx_seq_one_letter_code
_entity_poly.pdbx_strand_id
1 'polypeptide(L)'
;MSRTTNKKEGRKSLVNRREFIAAAAGAIAAPMIIPASARGADGHVAPSNRIAVAQIGMGRMGRGHIRRLAYDPTVEFLAVCDVDQTRRQNAKGSVDSYRGDRGSSCKDYNDYRDVLARDDIDAVVIVTPDHWHTPISIHAAEAGKDIYCEKPLTLTIEEGRQIVKVLK
;
A
#
# COMPACT_ATOMS: atom_id res chain seq x y z
N MET A 1 28.22 -63.60 15.46
CA MET A 1 29.12 -62.46 15.31
C MET A 1 28.24 -61.25 14.90
N SER A 2 27.89 -60.43 15.88
CA SER A 2 27.02 -59.24 15.67
C SER A 2 27.94 -58.00 15.75
N ARG A 3 27.94 -57.21 14.65
CA ARG A 3 28.64 -55.91 14.59
C ARG A 3 27.65 -54.80 14.91
N THR A 4 27.82 -54.22 16.09
CA THR A 4 27.09 -53.02 16.54
C THR A 4 27.69 -51.78 15.85
N THR A 5 26.95 -51.12 14.99
CA THR A 5 27.33 -49.83 14.40
C THR A 5 26.97 -48.71 15.36
N ASN A 6 27.97 -48.06 15.91
CA ASN A 6 27.85 -46.91 16.81
C ASN A 6 27.58 -45.65 15.99
N LYS A 7 26.33 -45.13 16.02
CA LYS A 7 25.89 -43.91 15.36
C LYS A 7 26.30 -42.70 16.24
N LYS A 8 27.36 -41.99 15.88
CA LYS A 8 27.74 -40.73 16.51
C LYS A 8 26.67 -39.66 16.21
N GLU A 9 25.88 -39.33 17.21
CA GLU A 9 25.02 -38.18 17.19
C GLU A 9 25.87 -36.90 17.20
N GLY A 10 25.72 -36.10 16.15
CA GLY A 10 26.38 -34.80 16.02
C GLY A 10 25.82 -33.80 17.03
N ARG A 11 26.61 -33.49 18.04
CA ARG A 11 26.35 -32.45 19.04
C ARG A 11 26.28 -31.12 18.32
N LYS A 12 25.07 -30.52 18.21
CA LYS A 12 24.90 -29.14 17.72
C LYS A 12 25.68 -28.21 18.64
N SER A 13 26.76 -27.61 18.14
CA SER A 13 27.52 -26.58 18.84
C SER A 13 26.60 -25.39 19.11
N LEU A 14 26.25 -25.15 20.36
CA LEU A 14 25.57 -23.95 20.80
C LEU A 14 26.58 -22.81 20.69
N VAL A 15 26.24 -21.79 19.88
CA VAL A 15 27.04 -20.56 19.76
C VAL A 15 27.21 -19.96 21.15
N ASN A 16 28.45 -19.77 21.59
CA ASN A 16 28.72 -19.20 22.90
C ASN A 16 28.49 -17.68 22.88
N ARG A 17 28.28 -17.07 24.05
CA ARG A 17 27.97 -15.64 24.21
C ARG A 17 29.00 -14.72 23.53
N ARG A 18 30.28 -15.13 23.55
CA ARG A 18 31.39 -14.36 22.98
C ARG A 18 31.37 -14.41 21.45
N GLU A 19 31.05 -15.55 20.85
CA GLU A 19 30.89 -15.74 19.42
C GLU A 19 29.66 -14.98 18.89
N PHE A 20 28.57 -14.98 19.67
CA PHE A 20 27.38 -14.20 19.33
C PHE A 20 27.65 -12.69 19.32
N ILE A 21 28.36 -12.16 20.34
CA ILE A 21 28.72 -10.76 20.44
C ILE A 21 29.70 -10.36 19.31
N ALA A 22 30.67 -11.22 18.99
CA ALA A 22 31.60 -10.97 17.90
C ALA A 22 30.91 -10.96 16.54
N ALA A 23 29.96 -11.89 16.29
CA ALA A 23 29.16 -11.91 15.07
C ALA A 23 28.21 -10.68 14.96
N ALA A 24 27.62 -10.25 16.07
CA ALA A 24 26.79 -9.06 16.12
C ALA A 24 27.57 -7.77 15.87
N ALA A 25 28.79 -7.67 16.44
CA ALA A 25 29.68 -6.53 16.20
C ALA A 25 30.15 -6.43 14.74
N GLY A 26 30.39 -7.59 14.09
CA GLY A 26 30.72 -7.64 12.66
C GLY A 26 29.56 -7.22 11.75
N ALA A 27 28.33 -7.53 12.14
CA ALA A 27 27.16 -7.14 11.37
C ALA A 27 26.87 -5.62 11.40
N ILE A 28 27.22 -4.94 12.50
CA ILE A 28 27.06 -3.46 12.64
C ILE A 28 28.10 -2.70 11.80
N ALA A 29 29.23 -3.30 11.49
CA ALA A 29 30.30 -2.68 10.71
C ALA A 29 30.13 -2.81 9.18
N ALA A 30 29.12 -3.55 8.70
CA ALA A 30 28.86 -3.65 7.27
C ALA A 30 28.26 -2.32 6.74
N PRO A 31 28.87 -1.68 5.73
CA PRO A 31 28.29 -0.44 5.17
C PRO A 31 26.93 -0.77 4.54
N MET A 32 25.87 -0.11 5.01
CA MET A 32 24.57 -0.15 4.37
C MET A 32 24.64 0.67 3.07
N ILE A 33 24.69 -0.02 1.92
CA ILE A 33 24.62 0.61 0.61
C ILE A 33 23.15 0.93 0.33
N ILE A 34 22.76 2.19 0.48
CA ILE A 34 21.44 2.69 0.10
C ILE A 34 21.50 3.06 -1.38
N PRO A 35 20.71 2.44 -2.27
CA PRO A 35 20.68 2.78 -3.69
C PRO A 35 20.37 4.27 -3.90
N ALA A 36 20.95 4.88 -4.93
CA ALA A 36 20.72 6.30 -5.26
C ALA A 36 19.22 6.59 -5.48
N SER A 37 18.49 5.68 -6.11
CA SER A 37 17.04 5.77 -6.31
C SER A 37 16.23 5.84 -5.00
N ALA A 38 16.69 5.16 -3.94
CA ALA A 38 16.04 5.22 -2.62
C ALA A 38 16.22 6.57 -1.92
N ARG A 39 17.19 7.39 -2.37
CA ARG A 39 17.45 8.74 -1.87
C ARG A 39 16.93 9.85 -2.79
N GLY A 40 16.21 9.48 -3.86
CA GLY A 40 15.70 10.44 -4.83
C GLY A 40 16.78 11.07 -5.73
N ALA A 41 17.92 10.40 -5.90
CA ALA A 41 18.96 10.85 -6.84
C ALA A 41 18.59 10.45 -8.29
N ASP A 42 19.25 11.09 -9.25
CA ASP A 42 19.12 10.80 -10.70
C ASP A 42 17.66 10.98 -11.23
N GLY A 43 16.92 11.97 -10.68
CA GLY A 43 15.56 12.28 -11.11
C GLY A 43 14.48 11.32 -10.58
N HIS A 44 14.84 10.39 -9.70
CA HIS A 44 13.87 9.53 -9.01
C HIS A 44 13.25 10.23 -7.79
N VAL A 45 11.95 10.04 -7.57
CA VAL A 45 11.30 10.45 -6.31
C VAL A 45 11.58 9.40 -5.24
N ALA A 46 12.16 9.82 -4.11
CA ALA A 46 12.39 8.91 -3.00
C ALA A 46 11.06 8.32 -2.51
N PRO A 47 11.02 7.04 -2.06
CA PRO A 47 9.78 6.44 -1.55
C PRO A 47 9.11 7.24 -0.44
N SER A 48 9.89 7.87 0.45
CA SER A 48 9.38 8.74 1.52
C SER A 48 8.73 10.05 1.04
N ASN A 49 8.92 10.41 -0.22
CA ASN A 49 8.37 11.63 -0.82
C ASN A 49 7.21 11.33 -1.77
N ARG A 50 6.74 10.07 -1.80
CA ARG A 50 5.58 9.66 -2.59
C ARG A 50 4.33 9.70 -1.73
N ILE A 51 3.22 10.06 -2.33
CA ILE A 51 1.89 9.99 -1.68
C ILE A 51 1.36 8.57 -1.90
N ALA A 52 1.07 7.87 -0.82
CA ALA A 52 0.50 6.54 -0.84
C ALA A 52 -1.01 6.62 -1.08
N VAL A 53 -1.47 6.11 -2.21
CA VAL A 53 -2.85 6.26 -2.69
C VAL A 53 -3.57 4.93 -2.80
N ALA A 54 -4.85 4.93 -2.44
CA ALA A 54 -5.80 3.89 -2.80
C ALA A 54 -6.96 4.47 -3.60
N GLN A 55 -7.57 3.65 -4.46
CA GLN A 55 -8.78 4.04 -5.19
C GLN A 55 -9.95 3.13 -4.85
N ILE A 56 -11.11 3.75 -4.62
CA ILE A 56 -12.39 3.10 -4.30
C ILE A 56 -13.36 3.35 -5.46
N GLY A 57 -13.79 2.28 -6.11
CA GLY A 57 -14.62 2.33 -7.33
C GLY A 57 -13.80 2.18 -8.62
N MET A 58 -13.98 1.01 -9.28
CA MET A 58 -13.26 0.60 -10.49
C MET A 58 -14.15 0.61 -11.73
N GLY A 59 -15.15 1.47 -11.75
CA GLY A 59 -16.03 1.66 -12.89
C GLY A 59 -15.33 2.31 -14.10
N ARG A 60 -16.14 2.76 -15.08
CA ARG A 60 -15.62 3.37 -16.30
C ARG A 60 -14.72 4.60 -16.02
N MET A 61 -15.13 5.47 -15.12
CA MET A 61 -14.34 6.65 -14.73
C MET A 61 -13.10 6.24 -13.93
N GLY A 62 -13.24 5.30 -12.99
CA GLY A 62 -12.14 4.82 -12.16
C GLY A 62 -10.93 4.31 -12.94
N ARG A 63 -11.14 3.65 -14.08
CA ARG A 63 -10.05 3.20 -14.95
C ARG A 63 -9.19 4.34 -15.51
N GLY A 64 -9.80 5.50 -15.77
CA GLY A 64 -9.06 6.69 -16.21
C GLY A 64 -8.13 7.23 -15.14
N HIS A 65 -8.58 7.27 -13.89
CA HIS A 65 -7.77 7.69 -12.74
C HIS A 65 -6.61 6.74 -12.46
N ILE A 66 -6.84 5.42 -12.51
CA ILE A 66 -5.77 4.41 -12.34
C ILE A 66 -4.60 4.71 -13.27
N ARG A 67 -4.89 4.85 -14.57
CA ARG A 67 -3.83 5.11 -15.54
C ARG A 67 -3.03 6.36 -15.21
N ARG A 68 -3.71 7.46 -14.91
CA ARG A 68 -3.06 8.75 -14.59
C ARG A 68 -2.17 8.63 -13.36
N LEU A 69 -2.71 8.08 -12.25
CA LEU A 69 -2.02 8.01 -10.97
C LEU A 69 -0.89 6.96 -10.97
N ALA A 70 -1.09 5.80 -11.61
CA ALA A 70 -0.08 4.76 -11.62
C ALA A 70 1.18 5.11 -12.44
N TYR A 71 1.07 6.04 -13.40
CA TYR A 71 2.23 6.56 -14.12
C TYR A 71 2.95 7.70 -13.40
N ASP A 72 2.31 8.37 -12.44
CA ASP A 72 2.90 9.48 -11.71
C ASP A 72 4.02 8.97 -10.78
N PRO A 73 5.27 9.45 -10.93
CA PRO A 73 6.37 9.01 -10.08
C PRO A 73 6.25 9.47 -8.63
N THR A 74 5.40 10.48 -8.34
CA THR A 74 5.15 10.99 -6.99
C THR A 74 4.08 10.21 -6.25
N VAL A 75 3.41 9.25 -6.93
CA VAL A 75 2.34 8.45 -6.38
C VAL A 75 2.79 7.02 -6.15
N GLU A 76 2.53 6.51 -4.96
CA GLU A 76 2.64 5.09 -4.60
C GLU A 76 1.24 4.48 -4.55
N PHE A 77 0.82 3.80 -5.62
CA PHE A 77 -0.53 3.24 -5.73
C PHE A 77 -0.61 1.89 -5.03
N LEU A 78 -1.16 1.84 -3.80
CA LEU A 78 -1.08 0.67 -2.92
C LEU A 78 -2.32 -0.23 -2.92
N ALA A 79 -3.50 0.29 -3.25
CA ALA A 79 -4.73 -0.51 -3.19
C ALA A 79 -5.80 -0.06 -4.17
N VAL A 80 -6.60 -1.03 -4.61
CA VAL A 80 -7.84 -0.84 -5.37
C VAL A 80 -9.00 -1.50 -4.61
N CYS A 81 -10.18 -0.89 -4.63
CA CYS A 81 -11.37 -1.42 -3.99
C CYS A 81 -12.59 -1.33 -4.91
N ASP A 82 -13.28 -2.43 -5.08
CA ASP A 82 -14.59 -2.51 -5.75
C ASP A 82 -15.35 -3.74 -5.24
N VAL A 83 -16.67 -3.66 -5.14
CA VAL A 83 -17.51 -4.80 -4.78
C VAL A 83 -17.53 -5.88 -5.87
N ASP A 84 -17.31 -5.47 -7.13
CA ASP A 84 -17.19 -6.38 -8.27
C ASP A 84 -15.77 -6.96 -8.34
N GLN A 85 -15.65 -8.27 -8.12
CA GLN A 85 -14.38 -8.98 -8.11
C GLN A 85 -13.61 -8.82 -9.44
N THR A 86 -14.31 -8.93 -10.56
CA THR A 86 -13.66 -8.82 -11.88
C THR A 86 -13.08 -7.44 -12.11
N ARG A 87 -13.81 -6.38 -11.72
CA ARG A 87 -13.33 -5.00 -11.84
C ARG A 87 -12.09 -4.74 -11.00
N ARG A 88 -12.10 -5.16 -9.72
CA ARG A 88 -10.95 -4.92 -8.83
C ARG A 88 -9.72 -5.73 -9.25
N GLN A 89 -9.87 -6.99 -9.69
CA GLN A 89 -8.74 -7.79 -10.18
C GLN A 89 -8.13 -7.22 -11.47
N ASN A 90 -8.95 -6.80 -12.41
CA ASN A 90 -8.48 -6.12 -13.62
C ASN A 90 -7.79 -4.79 -13.30
N ALA A 91 -8.32 -4.04 -12.36
CA ALA A 91 -7.72 -2.80 -11.90
C ALA A 91 -6.36 -3.02 -11.24
N LYS A 92 -6.27 -4.02 -10.34
CA LYS A 92 -5.01 -4.44 -9.72
C LYS A 92 -3.96 -4.79 -10.78
N GLY A 93 -4.31 -5.66 -11.72
CA GLY A 93 -3.40 -6.04 -12.82
C GLY A 93 -2.96 -4.85 -13.67
N SER A 94 -3.82 -3.87 -13.89
CA SER A 94 -3.49 -2.63 -14.60
C SER A 94 -2.50 -1.78 -13.81
N VAL A 95 -2.71 -1.59 -12.50
CA VAL A 95 -1.79 -0.85 -11.62
C VAL A 95 -0.41 -1.51 -11.62
N ASP A 96 -0.37 -2.82 -11.39
CA ASP A 96 0.89 -3.58 -11.35
C ASP A 96 1.64 -3.48 -12.69
N SER A 97 0.92 -3.55 -13.81
CA SER A 97 1.50 -3.39 -15.16
C SER A 97 2.05 -1.98 -15.42
N TYR A 98 1.35 -0.93 -15.00
CA TYR A 98 1.79 0.46 -15.21
C TYR A 98 2.97 0.84 -14.31
N ARG A 99 3.07 0.24 -13.14
CA ARG A 99 4.15 0.49 -12.20
C ARG A 99 5.42 -0.29 -12.53
N GLY A 100 5.30 -1.46 -13.15
CA GLY A 100 6.42 -2.37 -13.39
C GLY A 100 7.16 -2.67 -12.09
N ASP A 101 8.49 -2.53 -12.07
CA ASP A 101 9.34 -2.84 -10.91
C ASP A 101 9.39 -1.73 -9.84
N ARG A 102 8.53 -0.71 -9.93
CA ARG A 102 8.58 0.49 -9.07
C ARG A 102 7.90 0.34 -7.72
N GLY A 103 7.93 -0.80 -7.07
CA GLY A 103 7.44 -0.88 -5.70
C GLY A 103 6.58 -2.09 -5.37
N SER A 104 5.91 -2.06 -4.21
CA SER A 104 5.09 -3.17 -3.73
C SER A 104 3.89 -3.43 -4.64
N SER A 105 3.49 -4.70 -4.73
CA SER A 105 2.29 -5.12 -5.45
C SER A 105 1.05 -4.44 -4.90
N CYS A 106 0.21 -3.91 -5.79
CA CYS A 106 -1.09 -3.35 -5.42
C CYS A 106 -1.98 -4.44 -4.82
N LYS A 107 -2.69 -4.13 -3.74
CA LYS A 107 -3.66 -5.06 -3.11
C LYS A 107 -5.08 -4.75 -3.57
N ASP A 108 -5.93 -5.76 -3.66
CA ASP A 108 -7.34 -5.59 -3.98
C ASP A 108 -8.25 -5.87 -2.76
N TYR A 109 -9.28 -5.04 -2.59
CA TYR A 109 -10.21 -5.09 -1.47
C TYR A 109 -11.66 -5.10 -1.95
N ASN A 110 -12.51 -5.85 -1.25
CA ASN A 110 -13.94 -5.87 -1.48
C ASN A 110 -14.67 -4.79 -0.68
N ASP A 111 -14.20 -4.50 0.52
CA ASP A 111 -14.77 -3.48 1.41
C ASP A 111 -13.80 -2.29 1.52
N TYR A 112 -14.30 -1.09 1.29
CA TYR A 112 -13.50 0.14 1.38
C TYR A 112 -13.04 0.43 2.82
N ARG A 113 -13.72 -0.09 3.83
CA ARG A 113 -13.33 0.08 5.23
C ARG A 113 -11.99 -0.59 5.52
N ASP A 114 -11.72 -1.73 4.88
CA ASP A 114 -10.42 -2.40 4.99
C ASP A 114 -9.29 -1.56 4.37
N VAL A 115 -9.61 -0.77 3.34
CA VAL A 115 -8.67 0.20 2.76
C VAL A 115 -8.41 1.36 3.72
N LEU A 116 -9.48 1.93 4.31
CA LEU A 116 -9.38 3.06 5.24
C LEU A 116 -8.65 2.70 6.55
N ALA A 117 -8.72 1.44 6.97
CA ALA A 117 -8.02 0.93 8.16
C ALA A 117 -6.50 0.77 7.98
N ARG A 118 -5.96 0.98 6.78
CA ARG A 118 -4.52 0.87 6.53
C ARG A 118 -3.80 2.17 6.89
N ASP A 119 -2.81 2.08 7.76
CA ASP A 119 -1.99 3.21 8.20
C ASP A 119 -1.00 3.68 7.12
N ASP A 120 -0.67 2.81 6.15
CA ASP A 120 0.27 3.09 5.07
C ASP A 120 -0.38 3.77 3.84
N ILE A 121 -1.64 4.16 3.90
CA ILE A 121 -2.35 4.92 2.86
C ILE A 121 -2.54 6.36 3.35
N ASP A 122 -2.06 7.33 2.59
CA ASP A 122 -2.20 8.76 2.88
C ASP A 122 -3.52 9.32 2.32
N ALA A 123 -3.86 8.95 1.09
CA ALA A 123 -4.98 9.52 0.36
C ALA A 123 -5.86 8.47 -0.32
N VAL A 124 -7.15 8.77 -0.46
CA VAL A 124 -8.10 7.95 -1.20
C VAL A 124 -8.76 8.70 -2.35
N VAL A 125 -8.89 8.01 -3.48
CA VAL A 125 -9.60 8.49 -4.67
C VAL A 125 -10.94 7.77 -4.76
N ILE A 126 -12.04 8.49 -4.60
CA ILE A 126 -13.40 7.96 -4.55
C ILE A 126 -14.08 8.18 -5.91
N VAL A 127 -14.38 7.07 -6.62
CA VAL A 127 -14.96 7.07 -7.97
C VAL A 127 -16.08 6.03 -8.04
N THR A 128 -16.88 5.99 -7.01
CA THR A 128 -18.04 5.10 -6.85
C THR A 128 -19.28 5.71 -7.55
N PRO A 129 -20.43 5.02 -7.55
CA PRO A 129 -21.71 5.68 -7.83
C PRO A 129 -22.01 6.80 -6.83
N ASP A 130 -22.73 7.82 -7.28
CA ASP A 130 -22.94 9.11 -6.62
C ASP A 130 -23.38 8.98 -5.14
N HIS A 131 -24.30 8.06 -4.85
CA HIS A 131 -24.83 7.84 -3.50
C HIS A 131 -23.83 7.29 -2.48
N TRP A 132 -22.64 6.86 -2.94
CA TRP A 132 -21.55 6.42 -2.08
C TRP A 132 -20.48 7.50 -1.85
N HIS A 133 -20.50 8.60 -2.58
CA HIS A 133 -19.50 9.67 -2.46
C HIS A 133 -19.47 10.25 -1.03
N THR A 134 -20.62 10.66 -0.53
CA THR A 134 -20.71 11.26 0.81
C THR A 134 -20.36 10.28 1.94
N PRO A 135 -20.96 9.08 2.02
CA PRO A 135 -20.63 8.14 3.11
C PRO A 135 -19.15 7.75 3.14
N ILE A 136 -18.55 7.47 1.97
CA ILE A 136 -17.14 7.07 1.93
C ILE A 136 -16.24 8.24 2.27
N SER A 137 -16.56 9.47 1.81
CA SER A 137 -15.77 10.67 2.14
C SER A 137 -15.78 10.97 3.64
N ILE A 138 -16.94 10.82 4.30
CA ILE A 138 -17.03 10.99 5.76
C ILE A 138 -16.14 9.98 6.48
N HIS A 139 -16.26 8.68 6.15
CA HIS A 139 -15.45 7.64 6.78
C HIS A 139 -13.95 7.82 6.49
N ALA A 140 -13.59 8.30 5.30
CA ALA A 140 -12.20 8.57 4.95
C ALA A 140 -11.63 9.73 5.78
N ALA A 141 -12.40 10.82 5.95
CA ALA A 141 -12.02 11.94 6.81
C ALA A 141 -11.86 11.52 8.27
N GLU A 142 -12.80 10.73 8.80
CA GLU A 142 -12.72 10.16 10.15
C GLU A 142 -11.51 9.24 10.35
N ALA A 143 -11.07 8.55 9.27
CA ALA A 143 -9.85 7.75 9.26
C ALA A 143 -8.57 8.57 9.01
N GLY A 144 -8.65 9.90 8.93
CA GLY A 144 -7.52 10.81 8.74
C GLY A 144 -6.89 10.71 7.35
N LYS A 145 -7.65 10.31 6.31
CA LYS A 145 -7.16 10.22 4.94
C LYS A 145 -7.47 11.47 4.16
N ASP A 146 -6.52 11.92 3.33
CA ASP A 146 -6.79 12.91 2.29
C ASP A 146 -7.75 12.35 1.24
N ILE A 147 -8.61 13.20 0.68
CA ILE A 147 -9.72 12.75 -0.16
C ILE A 147 -9.74 13.48 -1.49
N TYR A 148 -9.71 12.71 -2.57
CA TYR A 148 -10.18 13.15 -3.87
C TYR A 148 -11.49 12.41 -4.18
N CYS A 149 -12.59 13.15 -4.28
CA CYS A 149 -13.89 12.56 -4.61
C CYS A 149 -14.38 13.08 -5.98
N GLU A 150 -14.85 12.16 -6.84
CA GLU A 150 -15.46 12.53 -8.12
C GLU A 150 -16.79 13.28 -7.91
N LYS A 151 -17.18 13.95 -8.95
CA LYS A 151 -18.46 14.68 -9.00
C LYS A 151 -19.63 13.71 -9.24
N PRO A 152 -20.83 14.03 -8.73
CA PRO A 152 -21.18 15.07 -7.78
C PRO A 152 -20.71 14.69 -6.37
N LEU A 153 -20.25 15.69 -5.62
CA LEU A 153 -19.74 15.43 -4.27
C LEU A 153 -20.82 14.88 -3.33
N THR A 154 -22.06 15.38 -3.48
CA THR A 154 -23.22 14.98 -2.67
C THR A 154 -24.48 14.89 -3.55
N LEU A 155 -25.47 14.09 -3.10
CA LEU A 155 -26.78 14.01 -3.74
C LEU A 155 -27.77 15.01 -3.15
N THR A 156 -27.61 15.35 -1.88
CA THR A 156 -28.54 16.22 -1.15
C THR A 156 -27.80 17.35 -0.45
N ILE A 157 -28.53 18.43 -0.15
CA ILE A 157 -28.01 19.55 0.64
C ILE A 157 -27.62 19.09 2.04
N GLU A 158 -28.36 18.15 2.61
CA GLU A 158 -28.08 17.62 3.95
C GLU A 158 -26.74 16.87 3.99
N GLU A 159 -26.46 16.04 2.99
CA GLU A 159 -25.15 15.38 2.84
C GLU A 159 -24.02 16.40 2.74
N GLY A 160 -24.22 17.50 1.97
CA GLY A 160 -23.26 18.59 1.87
C GLY A 160 -22.97 19.25 3.22
N ARG A 161 -24.00 19.44 4.06
CA ARG A 161 -23.84 19.97 5.40
C ARG A 161 -23.08 19.00 6.33
N GLN A 162 -23.32 17.69 6.18
CA GLN A 162 -22.60 16.66 6.95
C GLN A 162 -21.12 16.62 6.60
N ILE A 163 -20.77 16.61 5.32
CA ILE A 163 -19.36 16.66 4.89
C ILE A 163 -18.65 17.90 5.45
N VAL A 164 -19.26 19.08 5.37
CA VAL A 164 -18.67 20.33 5.91
C VAL A 164 -18.42 20.26 7.40
N LYS A 165 -19.24 19.52 8.18
CA LYS A 165 -19.01 19.35 9.64
C LYS A 165 -17.83 18.44 9.93
N VAL A 166 -17.61 17.43 9.11
CA VAL A 166 -16.55 16.43 9.34
C VAL A 166 -15.18 16.94 8.86
N LEU A 167 -15.14 17.74 7.79
CA LEU A 167 -13.89 18.26 7.20
C LEU A 167 -13.38 19.56 7.87
N LYS A 168 -14.05 20.07 8.90
CA LYS A 168 -13.60 21.21 9.70
C LYS A 168 -12.77 20.79 10.91
#